data_87d1fb02720d11ab34b774ff2acad8c4
#
_entry.id   87d1fb02720d11ab34b774ff2acad8c4
#
_cell.length_a   1.000
_cell.length_b   1.000
_cell.length_c   1.000
_cell.angle_alpha   90.00
_cell.angle_beta   90.00
_cell.angle_gamma   90.00
#
_symmetry.space_group_name_H-M   'P 1'
#
loop_
_entity.id
_entity.type
_entity.pdbx_description
1 polymer ?
#
loop_
_entity_poly.entity_id
_entity_poly.type
_entity_poly.pdbx_seq_one_letter_code
_entity_poly.pdbx_strand_id
1 'polypeptide(L)'
;MKKILFSAFILFAMGAAAQEASEIKPAAKGVVYGESITAEGAAIKAAELESKMSNGSYEGKVTGKVTEVCKAMGCWIRIEKADGSSLMVKSKDHAFFMPQDLVGKTVVVEGSATIKEVSEEKRRHFAEDAGKSKEEIKKIKGSEQQVQFVARGVQVVE
;
A
#
# COMPACT_ATOMS: atom_id res chain seq x y z
N MET A 1 24.74 51.35 50.23
CA MET A 1 25.24 50.43 49.14
C MET A 1 24.16 49.44 48.81
N LYS A 2 23.34 49.68 47.77
CA LYS A 2 22.24 48.85 47.35
C LYS A 2 22.73 47.99 46.19
N LYS A 3 22.82 46.66 46.38
CA LYS A 3 23.13 45.70 45.31
C LYS A 3 21.84 45.34 44.61
N ILE A 4 21.71 45.67 43.30
CA ILE A 4 20.61 45.31 42.43
C ILE A 4 21.00 44.01 41.77
N LEU A 5 20.27 42.93 42.11
CA LEU A 5 20.35 41.64 41.43
C LEU A 5 19.47 41.68 40.18
N PHE A 6 20.09 41.65 39.00
CA PHE A 6 19.42 41.49 37.70
C PHE A 6 19.18 40.02 37.49
N SER A 7 17.93 39.58 37.62
CA SER A 7 17.51 38.22 37.31
C SER A 7 17.20 38.15 35.80
N ALA A 8 18.08 37.50 35.03
CA ALA A 8 17.87 37.27 33.61
C ALA A 8 16.89 36.07 33.44
N PHE A 9 15.68 36.37 33.01
CA PHE A 9 14.65 35.38 32.66
C PHE A 9 14.92 34.89 31.22
N ILE A 10 15.54 33.71 31.07
CA ILE A 10 15.75 33.08 29.78
C ILE A 10 14.43 32.38 29.36
N LEU A 11 13.70 32.98 28.43
CA LEU A 11 12.57 32.38 27.76
C LEU A 11 13.08 31.28 26.81
N PHE A 12 12.93 30.04 27.24
CA PHE A 12 13.16 28.87 26.38
C PHE A 12 11.94 28.72 25.48
N ALA A 13 12.02 29.21 24.24
CA ALA A 13 11.02 28.98 23.23
C ALA A 13 11.11 27.50 22.79
N MET A 14 10.26 26.63 23.33
CA MET A 14 10.02 25.30 22.81
C MET A 14 9.32 25.43 21.44
N GLY A 15 10.09 25.34 20.36
CA GLY A 15 9.54 25.17 19.03
C GLY A 15 8.83 23.82 18.98
N ALA A 16 7.50 23.81 19.00
CA ALA A 16 6.69 22.67 18.65
C ALA A 16 6.90 22.43 17.14
N ALA A 17 7.78 21.49 16.78
CA ALA A 17 7.77 20.91 15.45
C ALA A 17 6.44 20.14 15.31
N ALA A 18 5.45 20.80 14.71
CA ALA A 18 4.26 20.12 14.24
C ALA A 18 4.74 19.07 13.20
N GLN A 19 4.65 17.79 13.56
CA GLN A 19 4.75 16.71 12.59
C GLN A 19 3.55 16.88 11.66
N GLU A 20 3.79 17.44 10.48
CA GLU A 20 2.82 17.39 9.38
C GLU A 20 2.57 15.90 9.11
N ALA A 21 1.38 15.42 9.48
CA ALA A 21 0.87 14.18 8.97
C ALA A 21 0.88 14.33 7.45
N SER A 22 1.76 13.59 6.77
CA SER A 22 1.91 13.69 5.31
C SER A 22 0.56 13.36 4.68
N GLU A 23 -0.13 14.37 4.19
CA GLU A 23 -1.41 14.22 3.51
C GLU A 23 -1.20 13.31 2.29
N ILE A 24 -1.98 12.22 2.22
CA ILE A 24 -1.88 11.27 1.10
C ILE A 24 -2.34 12.01 -0.15
N LYS A 25 -1.45 12.13 -1.15
CA LYS A 25 -1.75 12.80 -2.40
C LYS A 25 -2.91 12.12 -3.13
N PRO A 26 -3.88 12.87 -3.70
CA PRO A 26 -4.92 12.31 -4.55
C PRO A 26 -4.35 11.55 -5.74
N ALA A 27 -5.06 10.51 -6.21
CA ALA A 27 -4.63 9.66 -7.31
C ALA A 27 -4.77 10.40 -8.66
N ALA A 28 -3.66 10.91 -9.17
CA ALA A 28 -3.57 11.52 -10.49
C ALA A 28 -2.44 10.87 -11.31
N LYS A 29 -2.56 10.88 -12.63
CA LYS A 29 -1.54 10.35 -13.54
C LYS A 29 -0.15 10.91 -13.18
N GLY A 30 0.83 10.03 -13.06
CA GLY A 30 2.22 10.35 -12.70
C GLY A 30 2.49 10.44 -11.20
N VAL A 31 1.47 10.44 -10.34
CA VAL A 31 1.67 10.40 -8.88
C VAL A 31 2.29 9.06 -8.48
N VAL A 32 3.26 9.12 -7.58
CA VAL A 32 3.97 7.97 -7.02
C VAL A 32 3.74 7.92 -5.52
N TYR A 33 3.42 6.74 -5.01
CA TYR A 33 3.36 6.41 -3.59
C TYR A 33 4.52 5.47 -3.26
N GLY A 34 5.28 5.76 -2.21
CA GLY A 34 6.49 5.02 -1.85
C GLY A 34 7.71 5.44 -2.68
N GLU A 35 8.54 4.48 -3.04
CA GLU A 35 9.73 4.71 -3.85
C GLU A 35 9.37 4.97 -5.32
N SER A 36 10.21 5.73 -6.01
CA SER A 36 10.05 5.95 -7.46
C SER A 36 10.18 4.64 -8.23
N ILE A 37 9.31 4.47 -9.23
CA ILE A 37 9.38 3.32 -10.15
C ILE A 37 10.61 3.46 -11.03
N THR A 38 11.41 2.41 -11.15
CA THR A 38 12.61 2.43 -12.00
C THR A 38 12.22 2.56 -13.49
N ALA A 39 13.06 3.22 -14.27
CA ALA A 39 12.85 3.33 -15.72
C ALA A 39 13.11 2.00 -16.46
N GLU A 40 13.94 1.14 -15.89
CA GLU A 40 14.40 -0.11 -16.52
C GLU A 40 13.33 -1.22 -16.40
N GLY A 41 13.21 -2.01 -17.44
CA GLY A 41 12.32 -3.18 -17.52
C GLY A 41 10.83 -2.82 -17.71
N ALA A 42 10.15 -3.57 -18.54
CA ALA A 42 8.70 -3.42 -18.78
C ALA A 42 7.89 -4.02 -17.63
N ALA A 43 6.73 -3.40 -17.32
CA ALA A 43 5.78 -3.99 -16.40
C ALA A 43 5.01 -5.13 -17.09
N ILE A 44 4.88 -6.28 -16.42
CA ILE A 44 4.01 -7.37 -16.86
C ILE A 44 2.59 -7.12 -16.37
N LYS A 45 1.58 -7.70 -17.04
CA LYS A 45 0.20 -7.64 -16.55
C LYS A 45 0.03 -8.50 -15.29
N ALA A 46 -0.84 -8.08 -14.38
CA ALA A 46 -1.14 -8.85 -13.16
C ALA A 46 -1.59 -10.29 -13.47
N ALA A 47 -2.26 -10.52 -14.59
CA ALA A 47 -2.67 -11.85 -15.06
C ALA A 47 -1.50 -12.75 -15.47
N GLU A 48 -0.36 -12.19 -15.83
CA GLU A 48 0.83 -12.94 -16.27
C GLU A 48 1.77 -13.30 -15.11
N LEU A 49 1.57 -12.69 -13.94
CA LEU A 49 2.50 -12.78 -12.81
C LEU A 49 2.83 -14.23 -12.44
N GLU A 50 1.82 -15.08 -12.26
CA GLU A 50 2.01 -16.48 -11.83
C GLU A 50 2.86 -17.28 -12.83
N SER A 51 2.66 -17.05 -14.14
CA SER A 51 3.47 -17.68 -15.19
C SER A 51 4.91 -17.18 -15.27
N LYS A 52 5.19 -16.01 -14.70
CA LYS A 52 6.52 -15.38 -14.66
C LYS A 52 7.25 -15.63 -13.34
N MET A 53 6.60 -16.25 -12.37
CA MET A 53 7.23 -16.62 -11.10
C MET A 53 8.24 -17.76 -11.31
N SER A 54 9.42 -17.63 -10.70
CA SER A 54 10.44 -18.67 -10.65
C SER A 54 10.66 -19.08 -9.19
N ASN A 55 10.66 -20.37 -8.90
CA ASN A 55 10.79 -20.89 -7.54
C ASN A 55 9.79 -20.25 -6.53
N GLY A 56 8.54 -19.99 -6.98
CA GLY A 56 7.50 -19.39 -6.14
C GLY A 56 7.70 -17.91 -5.83
N SER A 57 8.57 -17.22 -6.57
CA SER A 57 8.86 -15.78 -6.40
C SER A 57 8.98 -15.05 -7.74
N TYR A 58 8.75 -13.74 -7.70
CA TYR A 58 8.95 -12.80 -8.80
C TYR A 58 9.47 -11.48 -8.24
N GLU A 59 10.39 -10.85 -8.93
CA GLU A 59 10.84 -9.48 -8.63
C GLU A 59 10.73 -8.64 -9.90
N GLY A 60 10.12 -7.46 -9.80
CA GLY A 60 9.97 -6.55 -10.93
C GLY A 60 8.70 -5.72 -10.86
N LYS A 61 8.18 -5.38 -12.03
CA LYS A 61 7.01 -4.50 -12.19
C LYS A 61 5.78 -5.23 -12.67
N VAL A 62 4.64 -4.90 -12.06
CA VAL A 62 3.33 -5.41 -12.44
C VAL A 62 2.40 -4.24 -12.69
N THR A 63 1.57 -4.32 -13.73
CA THR A 63 0.55 -3.31 -14.05
C THR A 63 -0.84 -3.91 -14.05
N GLY A 64 -1.82 -3.08 -13.71
CA GLY A 64 -3.24 -3.41 -13.80
C GLY A 64 -4.14 -2.38 -13.15
N LYS A 65 -5.45 -2.61 -13.27
CA LYS A 65 -6.48 -1.72 -12.74
C LYS A 65 -6.74 -2.02 -11.27
N VAL A 66 -6.80 -0.98 -10.44
CA VAL A 66 -7.12 -1.11 -9.01
C VAL A 66 -8.61 -1.30 -8.83
N THR A 67 -9.01 -2.35 -8.10
CA THR A 67 -10.40 -2.67 -7.78
C THR A 67 -10.78 -2.38 -6.34
N GLU A 68 -9.83 -2.45 -5.42
CA GLU A 68 -10.05 -2.19 -4.00
C GLU A 68 -8.83 -1.49 -3.39
N VAL A 69 -9.08 -0.66 -2.36
CA VAL A 69 -8.09 -0.06 -1.48
C VAL A 69 -8.50 -0.34 -0.04
N CYS A 70 -7.55 -0.64 0.83
CA CYS A 70 -7.78 -0.79 2.27
C CYS A 70 -8.48 0.46 2.83
N LYS A 71 -9.71 0.32 3.33
CA LYS A 71 -10.50 1.44 3.85
C LYS A 71 -9.99 1.96 5.18
N ALA A 72 -9.31 1.10 5.95
CA ALA A 72 -8.78 1.48 7.25
C ALA A 72 -7.61 2.48 7.12
N MET A 73 -6.61 2.17 6.26
CA MET A 73 -5.38 2.96 6.18
C MET A 73 -4.83 3.14 4.75
N GLY A 74 -5.34 2.42 3.75
CA GLY A 74 -4.73 2.43 2.42
C GLY A 74 -3.40 1.68 2.31
N CYS A 75 -3.13 0.72 3.20
CA CYS A 75 -1.86 -0.02 3.27
C CYS A 75 -1.75 -1.18 2.26
N TRP A 76 -2.84 -1.52 1.58
CA TRP A 76 -2.89 -2.49 0.49
C TRP A 76 -3.93 -2.10 -0.56
N ILE A 77 -3.75 -2.62 -1.76
CA ILE A 77 -4.70 -2.53 -2.88
C ILE A 77 -4.91 -3.91 -3.49
N ARG A 78 -5.97 -4.04 -4.28
CA ARG A 78 -6.17 -5.18 -5.19
C ARG A 78 -6.10 -4.71 -6.62
N ILE A 79 -5.37 -5.46 -7.44
CA ILE A 79 -5.26 -5.24 -8.88
C ILE A 79 -6.00 -6.37 -9.59
N GLU A 80 -6.87 -6.04 -10.53
CA GLU A 80 -7.67 -6.97 -11.32
C GLU A 80 -6.79 -7.88 -12.19
N LYS A 81 -7.15 -9.17 -12.25
CA LYS A 81 -6.62 -10.14 -13.22
C LYS A 81 -7.66 -10.44 -14.30
N ALA A 82 -7.22 -10.97 -15.43
CA ALA A 82 -8.10 -11.26 -16.58
C ALA A 82 -9.17 -12.31 -16.29
N ASP A 83 -8.97 -13.19 -15.31
CA ASP A 83 -9.90 -14.24 -14.88
C ASP A 83 -10.94 -13.74 -13.87
N GLY A 84 -10.99 -12.44 -13.58
CA GLY A 84 -11.87 -11.83 -12.58
C GLY A 84 -11.38 -11.98 -11.15
N SER A 85 -10.29 -12.69 -10.88
CA SER A 85 -9.61 -12.71 -9.61
C SER A 85 -8.78 -11.43 -9.41
N SER A 86 -8.12 -11.28 -8.27
CA SER A 86 -7.30 -10.10 -7.99
C SER A 86 -5.97 -10.45 -7.33
N LEU A 87 -4.94 -9.65 -7.64
CA LEU A 87 -3.65 -9.67 -6.98
C LEU A 87 -3.67 -8.74 -5.77
N MET A 88 -3.34 -9.27 -4.59
CA MET A 88 -3.12 -8.48 -3.38
C MET A 88 -1.75 -7.80 -3.46
N VAL A 89 -1.72 -6.47 -3.39
CA VAL A 89 -0.51 -5.65 -3.36
C VAL A 89 -0.47 -4.88 -2.05
N LYS A 90 0.56 -5.08 -1.26
CA LYS A 90 0.79 -4.41 0.03
C LYS A 90 1.93 -3.42 -0.08
N SER A 91 1.85 -2.30 0.63
CA SER A 91 3.01 -1.45 0.84
C SER A 91 4.06 -2.19 1.69
N LYS A 92 5.32 -2.12 1.27
CA LYS A 92 6.43 -2.71 2.03
C LYS A 92 6.52 -2.05 3.40
N ASP A 93 6.47 -2.85 4.45
CA ASP A 93 6.64 -2.44 5.86
C ASP A 93 5.75 -1.24 6.28
N HIS A 94 4.57 -1.07 5.63
CA HIS A 94 3.67 0.08 5.80
C HIS A 94 4.35 1.44 5.57
N ALA A 95 5.37 1.49 4.71
CA ALA A 95 6.17 2.70 4.47
C ALA A 95 5.38 3.82 3.75
N PHE A 96 4.27 3.48 3.09
CA PHE A 96 3.38 4.45 2.43
C PHE A 96 1.94 3.96 2.40
N PHE A 97 1.02 4.89 2.19
CA PHE A 97 -0.42 4.63 2.10
C PHE A 97 -0.97 5.14 0.77
N MET A 98 -2.05 4.51 0.31
CA MET A 98 -2.69 4.79 -0.97
C MET A 98 -4.11 5.33 -0.73
N PRO A 99 -4.54 6.35 -1.47
CA PRO A 99 -5.86 6.98 -1.25
C PRO A 99 -6.99 6.15 -1.87
N GLN A 100 -8.22 6.37 -1.40
CA GLN A 100 -9.40 5.64 -1.86
C GLN A 100 -9.76 5.93 -3.33
N ASP A 101 -9.43 7.11 -3.84
CA ASP A 101 -9.66 7.52 -5.23
C ASP A 101 -8.71 6.83 -6.24
N LEU A 102 -7.82 5.96 -5.75
CA LEU A 102 -7.02 5.05 -6.58
C LEU A 102 -7.88 3.94 -7.22
N VAL A 103 -9.06 3.63 -6.65
CA VAL A 103 -9.99 2.65 -7.24
C VAL A 103 -10.39 3.08 -8.64
N GLY A 104 -10.29 2.16 -9.61
CA GLY A 104 -10.56 2.39 -11.02
C GLY A 104 -9.40 2.94 -11.84
N LYS A 105 -8.30 3.35 -11.19
CA LYS A 105 -7.07 3.79 -11.86
C LYS A 105 -6.21 2.61 -12.28
N THR A 106 -5.44 2.79 -13.34
CA THR A 106 -4.37 1.86 -13.74
C THR A 106 -3.07 2.28 -13.08
N VAL A 107 -2.38 1.31 -12.48
CA VAL A 107 -1.12 1.53 -11.78
C VAL A 107 -0.01 0.62 -12.30
N VAL A 108 1.22 1.04 -12.09
CA VAL A 108 2.42 0.19 -12.11
C VAL A 108 2.91 0.07 -10.67
N VAL A 109 3.09 -1.16 -10.21
CA VAL A 109 3.68 -1.47 -8.91
C VAL A 109 5.04 -2.12 -9.10
N GLU A 110 6.03 -1.74 -8.31
CA GLU A 110 7.38 -2.32 -8.33
C GLU A 110 7.72 -2.94 -6.99
N GLY A 111 8.23 -4.18 -7.01
CA GLY A 111 8.53 -4.92 -5.80
C GLY A 111 8.66 -6.42 -6.04
N SER A 112 8.28 -7.22 -5.06
CA SER A 112 8.39 -8.68 -5.11
C SER A 112 7.07 -9.39 -4.83
N ALA A 113 6.82 -10.47 -5.54
CA ALA A 113 5.71 -11.39 -5.31
C ALA A 113 6.20 -12.71 -4.72
N THR A 114 5.42 -13.28 -3.82
CA THR A 114 5.63 -14.62 -3.26
C THR A 114 4.30 -15.32 -3.03
N ILE A 115 4.32 -16.66 -3.08
CA ILE A 115 3.18 -17.46 -2.66
C ILE A 115 3.16 -17.51 -1.12
N LYS A 116 2.03 -17.14 -0.53
CA LYS A 116 1.80 -17.15 0.92
C LYS A 116 0.56 -17.95 1.26
N GLU A 117 0.64 -18.78 2.28
CA GLU A 117 -0.55 -19.30 2.93
C GLU A 117 -1.18 -18.19 3.79
N VAL A 118 -2.42 -17.86 3.50
CA VAL A 118 -3.18 -16.83 4.21
C VAL A 118 -4.24 -17.53 5.06
N SER A 119 -4.14 -17.41 6.37
CA SER A 119 -5.09 -18.01 7.31
C SER A 119 -6.50 -17.44 7.14
N GLU A 120 -7.52 -18.20 7.56
CA GLU A 120 -8.93 -17.74 7.58
C GLU A 120 -9.07 -16.41 8.29
N GLU A 121 -8.46 -16.25 9.47
CA GLU A 121 -8.49 -15.01 10.25
C GLU A 121 -7.98 -13.82 9.43
N LYS A 122 -6.81 -13.98 8.78
CA LYS A 122 -6.21 -12.92 7.98
C LYS A 122 -7.01 -12.59 6.72
N ARG A 123 -7.63 -13.60 6.09
CA ARG A 123 -8.54 -13.40 4.95
C ARG A 123 -9.79 -12.62 5.36
N ARG A 124 -10.35 -12.91 6.54
CA ARG A 124 -11.48 -12.17 7.13
C ARG A 124 -11.10 -10.73 7.45
N HIS A 125 -9.93 -10.53 8.06
CA HIS A 125 -9.41 -9.19 8.35
C HIS A 125 -9.27 -8.34 7.07
N PHE A 126 -8.72 -8.90 5.98
CA PHE A 126 -8.67 -8.18 4.70
C PHE A 126 -10.05 -7.86 4.13
N ALA A 127 -11.04 -8.74 4.33
CA ALA A 127 -12.40 -8.48 3.90
C ALA A 127 -13.06 -7.37 4.74
N GLU A 128 -12.78 -7.29 6.04
CA GLU A 128 -13.18 -6.19 6.92
C GLU A 128 -12.56 -4.86 6.47
N ASP A 129 -11.26 -4.84 6.23
CA ASP A 129 -10.52 -3.66 5.73
C ASP A 129 -11.02 -3.19 4.35
N ALA A 130 -11.53 -4.11 3.52
CA ALA A 130 -12.19 -3.79 2.26
C ALA A 130 -13.63 -3.28 2.45
N GLY A 131 -14.17 -3.36 3.67
CA GLY A 131 -15.53 -2.97 4.01
C GLY A 131 -16.60 -3.94 3.49
N LYS A 132 -16.27 -5.24 3.39
CA LYS A 132 -17.24 -6.29 3.06
C LYS A 132 -18.28 -6.44 4.17
N SER A 133 -19.46 -6.93 3.82
CA SER A 133 -20.54 -7.19 4.78
C SER A 133 -20.18 -8.34 5.73
N LYS A 134 -20.81 -8.36 6.92
CA LYS A 134 -20.62 -9.46 7.88
C LYS A 134 -21.00 -10.84 7.31
N GLU A 135 -21.98 -10.87 6.41
CA GLU A 135 -22.44 -12.08 5.73
C GLU A 135 -21.38 -12.60 4.74
N GLU A 136 -20.71 -11.73 4.01
CA GLU A 136 -19.60 -12.10 3.12
C GLU A 136 -18.38 -12.59 3.91
N ILE A 137 -18.04 -11.91 5.01
CA ILE A 137 -16.92 -12.27 5.88
C ILE A 137 -17.15 -13.65 6.52
N LYS A 138 -18.37 -13.97 6.96
CA LYS A 138 -18.73 -15.29 7.54
C LYS A 138 -18.56 -16.44 6.54
N LYS A 139 -18.66 -16.19 5.23
CA LYS A 139 -18.48 -17.20 4.17
C LYS A 139 -17.03 -17.57 3.97
N ILE A 140 -16.08 -16.75 4.41
CA ILE A 140 -14.65 -17.02 4.31
C ILE A 140 -14.29 -18.14 5.28
N LYS A 141 -13.80 -19.26 4.75
CA LYS A 141 -13.43 -20.46 5.50
C LYS A 141 -12.07 -20.97 5.05
N GLY A 142 -11.32 -21.50 6.00
CA GLY A 142 -10.03 -22.14 5.79
C GLY A 142 -8.90 -21.22 5.36
N SER A 143 -7.68 -21.74 5.37
CA SER A 143 -6.52 -21.09 4.78
C SER A 143 -6.50 -21.26 3.26
N GLU A 144 -5.80 -20.38 2.56
CA GLU A 144 -5.65 -20.41 1.11
C GLU A 144 -4.26 -19.95 0.70
N GLN A 145 -3.64 -20.64 -0.25
CA GLN A 145 -2.41 -20.14 -0.86
C GLN A 145 -2.75 -19.03 -1.85
N GLN A 146 -2.12 -17.89 -1.68
CA GLN A 146 -2.32 -16.71 -2.51
C GLN A 146 -0.98 -16.10 -2.90
N VAL A 147 -0.89 -15.64 -4.14
CA VAL A 147 0.21 -14.77 -4.56
C VAL A 147 -0.02 -13.40 -3.93
N GLN A 148 0.96 -12.93 -3.16
CA GLN A 148 0.97 -11.59 -2.59
C GLN A 148 2.15 -10.81 -3.16
N PHE A 149 1.90 -9.57 -3.55
CA PHE A 149 2.91 -8.64 -4.02
C PHE A 149 3.23 -7.62 -2.92
N VAL A 150 4.51 -7.45 -2.61
CA VAL A 150 5.00 -6.42 -1.67
C VAL A 150 5.63 -5.32 -2.50
N ALA A 151 4.96 -4.18 -2.59
CA ALA A 151 5.38 -3.04 -3.39
C ALA A 151 6.31 -2.12 -2.60
N ARG A 152 7.42 -1.74 -3.21
CA ARG A 152 8.27 -0.62 -2.77
C ARG A 152 7.72 0.71 -3.25
N GLY A 153 7.10 0.71 -4.43
CA GLY A 153 6.48 1.89 -5.03
C GLY A 153 5.26 1.53 -5.88
N VAL A 154 4.36 2.48 -6.01
CA VAL A 154 3.14 2.43 -6.83
C VAL A 154 3.02 3.73 -7.60
N GLN A 155 2.91 3.67 -8.93
CA GLN A 155 2.72 4.81 -9.79
C GLN A 155 1.38 4.75 -10.52
N VAL A 156 0.64 5.84 -10.53
CA VAL A 156 -0.59 5.99 -11.32
C VAL A 156 -0.22 6.29 -12.77
N VAL A 157 -0.74 5.47 -13.71
CA VAL A 157 -0.45 5.63 -15.16
C VAL A 157 -1.67 6.08 -15.96
N GLU A 158 -2.89 5.81 -15.45
CA GLU A 158 -4.18 6.27 -16.00
C GLU A 158 -5.18 6.58 -14.90
#